data_55597eeb9916945c8bda45822e29cf6c
#
_entry.id   55597eeb9916945c8bda45822e29cf6c
#
_cell.length_a   1.000
_cell.length_b   1.000
_cell.length_c   1.000
_cell.angle_alpha   90.00
_cell.angle_beta   90.00
_cell.angle_gamma   90.00
#
_symmetry.space_group_name_H-M   'P 1'
#
loop_
_entity.id
_entity.type
_entity.pdbx_description
1 polymer ?
#
loop_
_entity_poly.entity_id
_entity_poly.type
_entity_poly.pdbx_seq_one_letter_code
_entity_poly.pdbx_strand_id
1 'polypeptide(L)'
;EAGLRPAAVEAWDDYTRRRVELYVEYEAQCQREAVVDFPELLLRSYELLERNEPIRRHYQARFRHILVDEFQDTNVLQYRWLSLLADGGREGGASLFCVGDDDQSIYRFRGAEIGNMRDFERDFRVGSVIRLEQNYRSHGNILDAANALIAHNNKRLGKNLWTDRGAGEPIRVYEAFTDSDEAHFIVEEIQSLVREGTSRSDIAL
;
A
#
# COMPACT_ATOMS: atom_id res chain seq x y z
N GLU A 1 0.69 13.30 -3.22
CA GLU A 1 1.18 11.92 -3.44
C GLU A 1 2.54 11.88 -4.15
N ALA A 2 2.73 12.69 -5.20
CA ALA A 2 4.04 12.85 -5.87
C ALA A 2 4.98 13.85 -5.15
N GLY A 3 4.50 14.57 -4.15
CA GLY A 3 5.26 15.59 -3.43
C GLY A 3 5.47 16.86 -4.22
N LEU A 4 4.55 17.21 -5.13
CA LEU A 4 4.64 18.41 -5.97
C LEU A 4 3.70 19.49 -5.47
N ARG A 5 4.22 20.73 -5.41
CA ARG A 5 3.43 21.94 -5.26
C ARG A 5 2.80 22.34 -6.60
N PRO A 6 1.68 23.07 -6.64
CA PRO A 6 1.03 23.48 -7.90
C PRO A 6 2.00 24.13 -8.88
N ALA A 7 2.92 24.97 -8.39
CA ALA A 7 3.92 25.65 -9.21
C ALA A 7 4.94 24.72 -9.89
N ALA A 8 5.08 23.48 -9.42
CA ALA A 8 5.99 22.48 -9.97
C ALA A 8 5.28 21.47 -10.90
N VAL A 9 3.97 21.65 -11.13
CA VAL A 9 3.19 20.77 -12.01
C VAL A 9 3.20 21.33 -13.41
N GLU A 10 3.71 20.55 -14.37
CA GLU A 10 3.64 20.90 -15.79
C GLU A 10 2.22 20.78 -16.32
N ALA A 11 1.72 21.83 -16.95
CA ALA A 11 0.39 21.89 -17.53
C ALA A 11 0.49 21.93 -19.08
N TRP A 12 0.43 20.76 -19.72
CA TRP A 12 0.61 20.61 -21.19
C TRP A 12 -0.69 20.75 -22.00
N ASP A 13 -1.85 20.69 -21.34
CA ASP A 13 -3.16 20.86 -21.96
C ASP A 13 -4.11 21.67 -21.08
N ASP A 14 -5.27 22.06 -21.63
CA ASP A 14 -6.25 22.87 -20.91
C ASP A 14 -6.87 22.15 -19.72
N TYR A 15 -7.01 20.84 -19.80
CA TYR A 15 -7.53 20.03 -18.70
C TYR A 15 -6.55 20.03 -17.51
N THR A 16 -5.27 19.79 -17.76
CA THR A 16 -4.23 19.81 -16.72
C THR A 16 -4.08 21.23 -16.14
N ARG A 17 -4.12 22.27 -16.99
CA ARG A 17 -4.09 23.67 -16.54
C ARG A 17 -5.23 23.98 -15.59
N ARG A 18 -6.45 23.57 -15.94
CA ARG A 18 -7.61 23.78 -15.06
C ARG A 18 -7.47 23.07 -13.70
N ARG A 19 -6.92 21.86 -13.69
CA ARG A 19 -6.65 21.12 -12.42
C ARG A 19 -5.59 21.84 -11.58
N VAL A 20 -4.54 22.37 -12.17
CA VAL A 20 -3.54 23.15 -11.44
C VAL A 20 -4.14 24.43 -10.85
N GLU A 21 -4.99 25.16 -11.60
CA GLU A 21 -5.73 26.32 -11.09
C GLU A 21 -6.58 25.97 -9.87
N LEU A 22 -7.34 24.88 -9.96
CA LEU A 22 -8.17 24.40 -8.84
C LEU A 22 -7.30 24.00 -7.63
N TYR A 23 -6.13 23.40 -7.86
CA TYR A 23 -5.22 23.05 -6.78
C TYR A 23 -4.64 24.32 -6.09
N VAL A 24 -4.28 25.34 -6.86
CA VAL A 24 -3.85 26.64 -6.32
C VAL A 24 -4.94 27.24 -5.43
N GLU A 25 -6.19 27.27 -5.94
CA GLU A 25 -7.32 27.84 -5.18
C GLU A 25 -7.63 27.03 -3.92
N TYR A 26 -7.54 25.70 -3.99
CA TYR A 26 -7.70 24.82 -2.84
C TYR A 26 -6.62 25.10 -1.77
N GLU A 27 -5.36 25.20 -2.15
CA GLU A 27 -4.29 25.54 -1.20
C GLU A 27 -4.52 26.93 -0.57
N ALA A 28 -4.91 27.91 -1.38
CA ALA A 28 -5.23 29.24 -0.87
C ALA A 28 -6.39 29.22 0.12
N GLN A 29 -7.42 28.41 -0.12
CA GLN A 29 -8.56 28.25 0.81
C GLN A 29 -8.11 27.60 2.11
N CYS A 30 -7.33 26.51 2.04
CA CYS A 30 -6.79 25.85 3.24
C CYS A 30 -5.96 26.83 4.10
N GLN A 31 -5.16 27.69 3.44
CA GLN A 31 -4.39 28.73 4.16
C GLN A 31 -5.27 29.79 4.81
N ARG A 32 -6.33 30.25 4.12
CA ARG A 32 -7.29 31.22 4.69
C ARG A 32 -8.00 30.68 5.93
N GLU A 33 -8.34 29.39 5.92
CA GLU A 33 -9.04 28.73 7.01
C GLU A 33 -8.10 28.14 8.08
N ALA A 34 -6.80 28.24 7.90
CA ALA A 34 -5.78 27.67 8.78
C ALA A 34 -5.95 26.15 9.00
N VAL A 35 -6.34 25.42 7.96
CA VAL A 35 -6.51 23.96 7.96
C VAL A 35 -5.48 23.31 7.05
N VAL A 36 -5.22 22.02 7.29
CA VAL A 36 -4.38 21.17 6.45
C VAL A 36 -5.08 19.82 6.24
N ASP A 37 -4.93 19.23 5.06
CA ASP A 37 -5.34 17.87 4.80
C ASP A 37 -4.21 16.86 5.10
N PHE A 38 -4.53 15.56 5.06
CA PHE A 38 -3.53 14.52 5.33
C PHE A 38 -2.37 14.50 4.34
N PRO A 39 -2.57 14.65 3.01
CA PRO A 39 -1.49 14.79 2.06
C PRO A 39 -0.55 15.96 2.37
N GLU A 40 -1.11 17.11 2.78
CA GLU A 40 -0.32 18.29 3.14
C GLU A 40 0.51 18.07 4.41
N LEU A 41 -0.01 17.34 5.40
CA LEU A 41 0.78 16.99 6.59
C LEU A 41 2.05 16.21 6.23
N LEU A 42 1.92 15.23 5.33
CA LEU A 42 3.06 14.46 4.86
C LEU A 42 4.03 15.34 4.07
N LEU A 43 3.52 16.16 3.14
CA LEU A 43 4.33 17.02 2.30
C LEU A 43 5.11 18.03 3.13
N ARG A 44 4.48 18.71 4.09
CA ARG A 44 5.15 19.67 4.99
C ARG A 44 6.19 18.98 5.89
N SER A 45 5.88 17.77 6.37
CA SER A 45 6.84 16.99 7.14
C SER A 45 8.08 16.65 6.30
N TYR A 46 7.89 16.22 5.05
CA TYR A 46 8.98 15.99 4.11
C TYR A 46 9.80 17.25 3.87
N GLU A 47 9.17 18.37 3.49
CA GLU A 47 9.82 19.66 3.23
C GLU A 47 10.59 20.17 4.46
N LEU A 48 10.04 19.98 5.66
CA LEU A 48 10.71 20.36 6.91
C LEU A 48 12.00 19.57 7.10
N LEU A 49 11.95 18.26 6.95
CA LEU A 49 13.14 17.41 7.07
C LEU A 49 14.16 17.66 5.96
N GLU A 50 13.70 17.94 4.73
CA GLU A 50 14.56 18.23 3.60
C GLU A 50 15.34 19.54 3.81
N ARG A 51 14.66 20.62 4.22
CA ARG A 51 15.20 21.97 4.31
C ARG A 51 15.86 22.28 5.66
N ASN A 52 15.56 21.54 6.71
CA ASN A 52 16.05 21.81 8.05
C ASN A 52 16.93 20.65 8.56
N GLU A 53 18.24 20.78 8.32
CA GLU A 53 19.21 19.78 8.71
C GLU A 53 19.23 19.49 10.22
N PRO A 54 19.19 20.48 11.14
CA PRO A 54 19.15 20.23 12.57
C PRO A 54 17.96 19.37 13.00
N ILE A 55 16.77 19.65 12.47
CA ILE A 55 15.55 18.87 12.75
C ILE A 55 15.70 17.47 12.16
N ARG A 56 16.16 17.35 10.93
CA ARG A 56 16.41 16.05 10.29
C ARG A 56 17.35 15.18 11.13
N ARG A 57 18.50 15.73 11.52
CA ARG A 57 19.48 15.01 12.35
C ARG A 57 18.91 14.60 13.71
N HIS A 58 18.08 15.44 14.32
CA HIS A 58 17.42 15.09 15.56
C HIS A 58 16.57 13.82 15.41
N TYR A 59 15.73 13.74 14.36
CA TYR A 59 14.89 12.57 14.13
C TYR A 59 15.69 11.34 13.67
N GLN A 60 16.73 11.52 12.86
CA GLN A 60 17.65 10.43 12.49
C GLN A 60 18.35 9.83 13.71
N ALA A 61 18.77 10.65 14.65
CA ALA A 61 19.36 10.17 15.91
C ALA A 61 18.33 9.47 16.82
N ARG A 62 17.07 9.91 16.79
CA ARG A 62 15.99 9.36 17.59
C ARG A 62 15.48 8.02 17.06
N PHE A 63 15.30 7.91 15.75
CA PHE A 63 14.78 6.72 15.09
C PHE A 63 15.93 5.85 14.58
N ARG A 64 16.44 4.99 15.43
CA ARG A 64 17.56 4.08 15.10
C ARG A 64 17.08 2.84 14.33
N HIS A 65 15.82 2.47 14.50
CA HIS A 65 15.16 1.36 13.84
C HIS A 65 13.81 1.83 13.32
N ILE A 66 13.57 1.65 12.05
CA ILE A 66 12.34 2.02 11.37
C ILE A 66 11.76 0.75 10.75
N LEU A 67 10.54 0.40 11.15
CA LEU A 67 9.81 -0.74 10.62
C LEU A 67 8.65 -0.21 9.78
N VAL A 68 8.54 -0.71 8.56
CA VAL A 68 7.49 -0.32 7.61
C VAL A 68 6.72 -1.58 7.23
N ASP A 69 5.42 -1.54 7.47
CA ASP A 69 4.49 -2.57 7.04
C ASP A 69 3.74 -2.12 5.77
N GLU A 70 3.22 -3.07 5.00
CA GLU A 70 2.49 -2.83 3.74
C GLU A 70 3.27 -1.92 2.78
N PHE A 71 4.57 -2.17 2.65
CA PHE A 71 5.48 -1.29 1.92
C PHE A 71 5.08 -1.09 0.44
N GLN A 72 4.41 -2.08 -0.19
CA GLN A 72 3.89 -2.00 -1.55
C GLN A 72 2.85 -0.88 -1.75
N ASP A 73 2.21 -0.41 -0.67
CA ASP A 73 1.19 0.64 -0.71
C ASP A 73 1.76 2.05 -0.52
N THR A 74 3.09 2.16 -0.37
CA THR A 74 3.76 3.46 -0.23
C THR A 74 3.77 4.24 -1.54
N ASN A 75 3.48 5.54 -1.46
CA ASN A 75 3.68 6.45 -2.58
C ASN A 75 5.11 7.02 -2.61
N VAL A 76 5.44 7.70 -3.70
CA VAL A 76 6.80 8.29 -3.91
C VAL A 76 7.19 9.26 -2.78
N LEU A 77 6.25 10.06 -2.28
CA LEU A 77 6.53 11.03 -1.22
C LEU A 77 6.82 10.33 0.11
N GLN A 78 6.05 9.28 0.45
CA GLN A 78 6.30 8.46 1.64
C GLN A 78 7.67 7.78 1.58
N TYR A 79 8.03 7.22 0.42
CA TYR A 79 9.34 6.61 0.24
C TYR A 79 10.49 7.63 0.43
N ARG A 80 10.39 8.82 -0.17
CA ARG A 80 11.36 9.90 0.00
C ARG A 80 11.47 10.36 1.46
N TRP A 81 10.34 10.48 2.14
CA TRP A 81 10.29 10.84 3.56
C TRP A 81 10.99 9.80 4.44
N LEU A 82 10.73 8.50 4.21
CA LEU A 82 11.43 7.41 4.88
C LEU A 82 12.94 7.44 4.61
N SER A 83 13.33 7.70 3.36
CA SER A 83 14.73 7.77 2.95
C SER A 83 15.47 8.93 3.68
N LEU A 84 14.82 10.07 3.87
CA LEU A 84 15.39 11.17 4.67
C LEU A 84 15.57 10.78 6.14
N LEU A 85 14.60 10.09 6.74
CA LEU A 85 14.68 9.62 8.13
C LEU A 85 15.77 8.56 8.32
N ALA A 86 15.92 7.65 7.37
CA ALA A 86 16.90 6.58 7.41
C ALA A 86 18.30 6.99 6.91
N ASP A 87 18.52 8.27 6.63
CA ASP A 87 19.76 8.83 6.07
C ASP A 87 20.21 8.16 4.76
N GLY A 88 19.22 7.73 3.94
CA GLY A 88 19.48 7.13 2.62
C GLY A 88 20.32 5.86 2.68
N GLY A 89 20.28 5.10 3.78
CA GLY A 89 21.05 3.86 3.94
C GLY A 89 22.55 4.08 4.15
N ARG A 90 22.97 5.27 4.60
CA ARG A 90 24.37 5.54 4.92
C ARG A 90 24.81 4.76 6.14
N GLU A 91 26.12 4.48 6.20
CA GLU A 91 26.71 3.83 7.36
C GLU A 91 26.49 4.66 8.64
N GLY A 92 25.95 4.03 9.67
CA GLY A 92 25.57 4.71 10.91
C GLY A 92 24.18 5.37 10.89
N GLY A 93 23.46 5.33 9.79
CA GLY A 93 22.05 5.72 9.68
C GLY A 93 21.09 4.75 10.40
N ALA A 94 19.80 5.02 10.34
CA ALA A 94 18.80 4.12 10.90
C ALA A 94 18.69 2.81 10.11
N SER A 95 18.51 1.71 10.82
CA SER A 95 18.15 0.43 10.20
C SER A 95 16.70 0.49 9.72
N LEU A 96 16.47 0.29 8.44
CA LEU A 96 15.14 0.24 7.85
C LEU A 96 14.77 -1.22 7.54
N PHE A 97 13.65 -1.67 8.06
CA PHE A 97 13.09 -3.00 7.82
C PHE A 97 11.71 -2.85 7.20
N CYS A 98 11.57 -3.31 5.96
CA CYS A 98 10.31 -3.20 5.22
C CYS A 98 9.69 -4.59 5.03
N VAL A 99 8.39 -4.67 5.28
CA VAL A 99 7.56 -5.83 4.99
C VAL A 99 6.51 -5.41 3.97
N GLY A 100 6.30 -6.24 2.97
CA GLY A 100 5.30 -5.97 1.94
C GLY A 100 5.07 -7.16 1.03
N ASP A 101 4.04 -7.06 0.24
CA ASP A 101 3.61 -8.07 -0.72
C ASP A 101 3.24 -7.40 -2.04
N ASP A 102 4.12 -7.50 -3.03
CA ASP A 102 3.90 -6.90 -4.34
C ASP A 102 2.65 -7.44 -5.06
N ASP A 103 2.23 -8.66 -4.76
CA ASP A 103 1.02 -9.27 -5.29
C ASP A 103 -0.27 -8.67 -4.67
N GLN A 104 -0.15 -7.93 -3.55
CA GLN A 104 -1.25 -7.23 -2.90
C GLN A 104 -1.28 -5.72 -3.17
N SER A 105 -0.47 -5.21 -4.09
CA SER A 105 -0.43 -3.79 -4.45
C SER A 105 -1.68 -3.39 -5.25
N ILE A 106 -2.75 -2.99 -4.55
CA ILE A 106 -4.04 -2.59 -5.14
C ILE A 106 -4.32 -1.09 -5.03
N TYR A 107 -3.42 -0.28 -4.41
CA TYR A 107 -3.64 1.15 -4.16
C TYR A 107 -2.95 2.09 -5.16
N ARG A 108 -2.66 1.62 -6.38
CA ARG A 108 -2.09 2.47 -7.43
C ARG A 108 -2.92 3.72 -7.71
N PHE A 109 -4.26 3.61 -7.64
CA PHE A 109 -5.18 4.75 -7.82
C PHE A 109 -5.08 5.79 -6.69
N ARG A 110 -4.44 5.44 -5.54
CA ARG A 110 -4.08 6.34 -4.44
C ARG A 110 -2.61 6.78 -4.49
N GLY A 111 -1.91 6.52 -5.60
CA GLY A 111 -0.51 6.90 -5.80
C GLY A 111 0.51 5.91 -5.25
N ALA A 112 0.10 4.70 -4.82
CA ALA A 112 1.05 3.65 -4.47
C ALA A 112 1.95 3.34 -5.68
N GLU A 113 3.25 3.21 -5.41
CA GLU A 113 4.27 2.99 -6.45
C GLU A 113 5.08 1.73 -6.12
N ILE A 114 4.79 0.65 -6.81
CA ILE A 114 5.46 -0.65 -6.62
C ILE A 114 6.97 -0.56 -6.91
N GLY A 115 7.39 0.42 -7.72
CA GLY A 115 8.79 0.71 -8.00
C GLY A 115 9.60 1.01 -6.75
N ASN A 116 8.96 1.53 -5.69
CA ASN A 116 9.59 1.81 -4.40
C ASN A 116 10.25 0.57 -3.79
N MET A 117 9.72 -0.65 -4.02
CA MET A 117 10.32 -1.88 -3.52
C MET A 117 11.68 -2.15 -4.16
N ARG A 118 11.79 -1.94 -5.48
CA ARG A 118 13.05 -2.09 -6.21
C ARG A 118 14.04 -0.97 -5.88
N ASP A 119 13.53 0.24 -5.75
CA ASP A 119 14.34 1.40 -5.36
C ASP A 119 14.91 1.21 -3.96
N PHE A 120 14.13 0.65 -3.04
CA PHE A 120 14.59 0.31 -1.69
C PHE A 120 15.75 -0.69 -1.72
N GLU A 121 15.64 -1.78 -2.48
CA GLU A 121 16.72 -2.76 -2.59
C GLU A 121 18.01 -2.11 -3.09
N ARG A 122 17.93 -1.23 -4.08
CA ARG A 122 19.07 -0.52 -4.67
C ARG A 122 19.63 0.53 -3.70
N ASP A 123 18.79 1.42 -3.19
CA ASP A 123 19.21 2.62 -2.44
C ASP A 123 19.76 2.25 -1.06
N PHE A 124 19.18 1.23 -0.43
CA PHE A 124 19.61 0.73 0.89
C PHE A 124 20.57 -0.47 0.80
N ARG A 125 20.97 -0.87 -0.42
CA ARG A 125 21.90 -1.98 -0.66
C ARG A 125 21.49 -3.24 0.10
N VAL A 126 20.21 -3.59 -0.03
CA VAL A 126 19.63 -4.74 0.68
C VAL A 126 20.37 -6.01 0.29
N GLY A 127 21.04 -6.64 1.25
CA GLY A 127 21.85 -7.83 1.01
C GLY A 127 21.04 -9.12 0.93
N SER A 128 19.81 -9.13 1.45
CA SER A 128 18.97 -10.32 1.48
C SER A 128 17.50 -9.93 1.54
N VAL A 129 16.70 -10.55 0.67
CA VAL A 129 15.24 -10.49 0.69
C VAL A 129 14.72 -11.82 1.19
N ILE A 130 14.01 -11.81 2.33
CA ILE A 130 13.39 -13.00 2.92
C ILE A 130 11.99 -13.14 2.34
N ARG A 131 11.67 -14.29 1.76
CA ARG A 131 10.34 -14.61 1.24
C ARG A 131 9.61 -15.51 2.20
N LEU A 132 8.42 -15.07 2.62
CA LEU A 132 7.52 -15.84 3.48
C LEU A 132 6.46 -16.48 2.58
N GLU A 133 6.65 -17.75 2.21
CA GLU A 133 5.80 -18.46 1.26
C GLU A 133 4.80 -19.40 1.94
N GLN A 134 5.09 -19.81 3.19
CA GLN A 134 4.14 -20.61 3.96
C GLN A 134 2.99 -19.75 4.48
N ASN A 135 1.79 -20.14 4.11
CA ASN A 135 0.55 -19.47 4.54
C ASN A 135 -0.11 -20.29 5.67
N TYR A 136 -0.45 -19.61 6.76
CA TYR A 136 -1.09 -20.19 7.95
C TYR A 136 -2.58 -19.84 8.07
N ARG A 137 -3.10 -19.01 7.16
CA ARG A 137 -4.48 -18.53 7.16
C ARG A 137 -5.42 -19.42 6.37
N SER A 138 -5.04 -19.74 5.13
CA SER A 138 -5.90 -20.36 4.13
C SER A 138 -5.57 -21.84 3.91
N HIS A 139 -6.55 -22.59 3.41
CA HIS A 139 -6.38 -23.95 2.91
C HIS A 139 -5.82 -23.96 1.48
N GLY A 140 -5.35 -25.13 1.03
CA GLY A 140 -4.66 -25.32 -0.25
C GLY A 140 -5.48 -24.85 -1.45
N ASN A 141 -6.77 -25.22 -1.54
CA ASN A 141 -7.62 -24.84 -2.66
C ASN A 141 -7.68 -23.32 -2.89
N ILE A 142 -7.68 -22.53 -1.80
CA ILE A 142 -7.68 -21.06 -1.89
C ILE A 142 -6.34 -20.56 -2.41
N LEU A 143 -5.23 -21.12 -1.91
CA LEU A 143 -3.89 -20.75 -2.33
C LEU A 143 -3.61 -21.15 -3.78
N ASP A 144 -4.07 -22.31 -4.21
CA ASP A 144 -3.93 -22.78 -5.58
C ASP A 144 -4.65 -21.83 -6.55
N ALA A 145 -5.87 -21.42 -6.22
CA ALA A 145 -6.61 -20.44 -7.01
C ALA A 145 -5.92 -19.07 -7.03
N ALA A 146 -5.43 -18.58 -5.88
CA ALA A 146 -4.69 -17.33 -5.79
C ALA A 146 -3.38 -17.38 -6.58
N ASN A 147 -2.60 -18.45 -6.47
CA ASN A 147 -1.37 -18.65 -7.23
C ASN A 147 -1.64 -18.71 -8.74
N ALA A 148 -2.71 -19.40 -9.17
CA ALA A 148 -3.10 -19.47 -10.58
C ALA A 148 -3.50 -18.09 -11.13
N LEU A 149 -4.27 -17.32 -10.37
CA LEU A 149 -4.67 -15.97 -10.76
C LEU A 149 -3.46 -15.05 -10.89
N ILE A 150 -2.60 -14.99 -9.88
CA ILE A 150 -1.47 -14.07 -9.84
C ILE A 150 -0.35 -14.44 -10.81
N ALA A 151 -0.28 -15.70 -11.26
CA ALA A 151 0.69 -16.16 -12.27
C ALA A 151 0.59 -15.39 -13.61
N HIS A 152 -0.56 -14.79 -13.91
CA HIS A 152 -0.74 -13.95 -15.10
C HIS A 152 -0.04 -12.59 -15.00
N ASN A 153 0.40 -12.18 -13.81
CA ASN A 153 1.15 -10.95 -13.60
C ASN A 153 2.65 -11.17 -13.80
N ASN A 154 3.19 -10.71 -14.94
CA ASN A 154 4.59 -10.94 -15.33
C ASN A 154 5.62 -10.01 -14.67
N LYS A 155 5.18 -9.01 -13.89
CA LYS A 155 6.06 -7.97 -13.30
C LYS A 155 6.29 -8.13 -11.80
N ARG A 156 5.94 -9.27 -11.23
CA ARG A 156 6.03 -9.57 -9.81
C ARG A 156 7.44 -9.97 -9.37
N LEU A 157 7.76 -9.80 -8.10
CA LEU A 157 8.99 -10.31 -7.49
C LEU A 157 9.01 -11.85 -7.40
N GLY A 158 7.81 -12.45 -7.44
CA GLY A 158 7.59 -13.88 -7.53
C GLY A 158 7.72 -14.60 -6.19
N LYS A 159 6.63 -15.23 -5.78
CA LYS A 159 6.54 -16.21 -4.70
C LYS A 159 5.45 -17.21 -5.04
N ASN A 160 5.44 -18.35 -4.36
CA ASN A 160 4.38 -19.34 -4.50
C ASN A 160 3.90 -19.73 -3.10
N LEU A 161 2.66 -19.39 -2.80
CA LEU A 161 2.08 -19.64 -1.48
C LEU A 161 1.74 -21.13 -1.34
N TRP A 162 2.07 -21.70 -0.19
CA TRP A 162 1.74 -23.06 0.17
C TRP A 162 1.29 -23.16 1.64
N THR A 163 0.63 -24.24 2.04
CA THR A 163 0.15 -24.48 3.40
C THR A 163 0.19 -25.94 3.78
N ASP A 164 0.35 -26.21 5.08
CA ASP A 164 0.23 -27.55 5.67
C ASP A 164 -1.22 -27.90 6.05
N ARG A 165 -2.18 -26.98 5.85
CA ARG A 165 -3.57 -27.16 6.32
C ARG A 165 -4.40 -28.09 5.45
N GLY A 166 -3.82 -28.70 4.43
CA GLY A 166 -4.52 -29.55 3.46
C GLY A 166 -5.36 -28.76 2.45
N ALA A 167 -6.11 -29.47 1.62
CA ALA A 167 -6.86 -28.86 0.51
C ALA A 167 -7.98 -27.92 0.97
N GLY A 168 -8.71 -28.29 2.03
CA GLY A 168 -9.90 -27.56 2.46
C GLY A 168 -11.12 -27.85 1.57
N GLU A 169 -12.19 -27.09 1.76
CA GLU A 169 -13.40 -27.19 0.96
C GLU A 169 -13.20 -26.63 -0.44
N PRO A 170 -13.87 -27.19 -1.46
CA PRO A 170 -13.87 -26.65 -2.81
C PRO A 170 -14.39 -25.22 -2.86
N ILE A 171 -13.75 -24.37 -3.71
CA ILE A 171 -14.25 -23.03 -4.00
C ILE A 171 -15.54 -23.18 -4.82
N ARG A 172 -16.63 -22.54 -4.35
CA ARG A 172 -17.90 -22.50 -5.08
C ARG A 172 -17.99 -21.20 -5.87
N VAL A 173 -18.44 -21.29 -7.10
CA VAL A 173 -18.69 -20.14 -7.97
C VAL A 173 -20.18 -20.09 -8.26
N TYR A 174 -20.77 -18.94 -8.04
CA TYR A 174 -22.16 -18.66 -8.34
C TYR A 174 -22.25 -17.48 -9.30
N GLU A 175 -23.03 -17.62 -10.36
CA GLU A 175 -23.31 -16.58 -11.33
C GLU A 175 -24.79 -16.21 -11.26
N ALA A 176 -25.09 -14.99 -10.88
CA ALA A 176 -26.45 -14.46 -10.78
C ALA A 176 -26.85 -13.74 -12.06
N PHE A 177 -28.14 -13.71 -12.36
CA PHE A 177 -28.68 -12.96 -13.49
C PHE A 177 -28.85 -11.45 -13.18
N THR A 178 -29.10 -11.14 -11.92
CA THR A 178 -29.28 -9.76 -11.43
C THR A 178 -28.60 -9.56 -10.09
N ASP A 179 -28.33 -8.30 -9.74
CA ASP A 179 -27.80 -7.90 -8.43
C ASP A 179 -28.71 -8.38 -7.27
N SER A 180 -30.03 -8.42 -7.53
CA SER A 180 -31.02 -8.90 -6.55
C SER A 180 -30.89 -10.40 -6.32
N ASP A 181 -30.64 -11.18 -7.36
CA ASP A 181 -30.43 -12.63 -7.25
C ASP A 181 -29.11 -12.93 -6.50
N GLU A 182 -28.07 -12.15 -6.78
CA GLU A 182 -26.80 -12.25 -6.06
C GLU A 182 -27.00 -11.98 -4.57
N ALA A 183 -27.68 -10.88 -4.22
CA ALA A 183 -27.97 -10.52 -2.85
C ALA A 183 -28.81 -11.61 -2.11
N HIS A 184 -29.81 -12.18 -2.77
CA HIS A 184 -30.62 -13.27 -2.22
C HIS A 184 -29.76 -14.51 -1.93
N PHE A 185 -28.93 -14.91 -2.89
CA PHE A 185 -28.03 -16.05 -2.72
C PHE A 185 -27.10 -15.85 -1.52
N ILE A 186 -26.47 -14.67 -1.41
CA ILE A 186 -25.58 -14.34 -0.28
C ILE A 186 -26.33 -14.45 1.05
N VAL A 187 -27.54 -13.89 1.14
CA VAL A 187 -28.35 -13.94 2.36
C VAL A 187 -28.73 -15.37 2.74
N GLU A 188 -29.11 -16.20 1.76
CA GLU A 188 -29.46 -17.61 2.00
C GLU A 188 -28.25 -18.42 2.47
N GLU A 189 -27.07 -18.21 1.88
CA GLU A 189 -25.82 -18.86 2.30
C GLU A 189 -25.44 -18.45 3.74
N ILE A 190 -25.51 -17.17 4.07
CA ILE A 190 -25.26 -16.69 5.44
C ILE A 190 -26.23 -17.34 6.44
N GLN A 191 -27.52 -17.40 6.09
CA GLN A 191 -28.52 -18.03 6.97
C GLN A 191 -28.24 -19.53 7.16
N SER A 192 -27.75 -20.21 6.12
CA SER A 192 -27.37 -21.62 6.22
C SER A 192 -26.19 -21.81 7.17
N LEU A 193 -25.12 -21.06 6.97
CA LEU A 193 -23.93 -21.09 7.82
C LEU A 193 -24.25 -20.79 9.29
N VAL A 194 -25.10 -19.82 9.55
CA VAL A 194 -25.53 -19.48 10.92
C VAL A 194 -26.37 -20.62 11.55
N ARG A 195 -27.25 -21.28 10.79
CA ARG A 195 -28.00 -22.44 11.27
C ARG A 195 -27.09 -23.63 11.59
N GLU A 196 -25.97 -23.77 10.87
CA GLU A 196 -24.96 -24.79 11.07
C GLU A 196 -23.99 -24.45 12.23
N GLY A 197 -24.15 -23.29 12.86
CA GLY A 197 -23.40 -22.86 14.04
C GLY A 197 -22.26 -21.87 13.79
N THR A 198 -22.06 -21.41 12.57
CA THR A 198 -21.06 -20.37 12.28
C THR A 198 -21.49 -19.03 12.88
N SER A 199 -20.59 -18.37 13.59
CA SER A 199 -20.87 -17.02 14.12
C SER A 199 -20.92 -16.00 12.99
N ARG A 200 -21.84 -15.03 13.08
CA ARG A 200 -21.92 -13.92 12.12
C ARG A 200 -20.64 -13.08 12.08
N SER A 201 -19.87 -13.01 13.18
CA SER A 201 -18.57 -12.33 13.26
C SER A 201 -17.48 -13.01 12.43
N ASP A 202 -17.69 -14.27 12.04
CA ASP A 202 -16.72 -15.09 11.30
C ASP A 202 -17.04 -15.11 9.79
N ILE A 203 -18.07 -14.36 9.38
CA ILE A 203 -18.50 -14.22 7.98
C ILE A 203 -18.13 -12.82 7.50
N ALA A 204 -17.43 -12.72 6.35
CA ALA A 204 -17.13 -11.48 5.66
C ALA A 204 -17.67 -11.49 4.22
N LEU A 205 -18.06 -10.34 3.70
CA LEU A 205 -18.53 -10.11 2.33
C LEU A 205 -17.55 -9.20 1.60
#